data_b89f55947cbf90c8d42728d03e000aee
#
_entry.id   b89f55947cbf90c8d42728d03e000aee
#
_cell.length_a   1.000
_cell.length_b   1.000
_cell.length_c   1.000
_cell.angle_alpha   90.00
_cell.angle_beta   90.00
_cell.angle_gamma   90.00
#
_symmetry.space_group_name_H-M   'P 1'
#
loop_
_entity.id
_entity.type
_entity.pdbx_description
1 polymer ?
#
loop_
_entity_poly.entity_id
_entity_poly.type
_entity_poly.pdbx_seq_one_letter_code
_entity_poly.pdbx_strand_id
1 'polypeptide(L)'
;LLWLSLAFGILVLIVLIVTTFIDGLPRMDKALFTNYTSQIDPSSAGARAAILGTLWVIATTAVLAIPIGIAAAAYLEEFASKTSRFAHIVELNVQNLAAVPAILYGMLAAAAALAIGLPRNTVLAGGIALALLILPVVIVATREALRAVPQEIRQGSLALGASPMQTLQRQTLPAAVPGIATGTILALSRAMGEAAP
;
A
#
# COMPACT_ATOMS: atom_id res chain seq x y z
N LEU A 1 -32.83 -13.73 -8.12
CA LEU A 1 -32.20 -13.73 -6.80
C LEU A 1 -30.92 -12.88 -6.79
N LEU A 2 -29.95 -13.08 -7.73
CA LEU A 2 -28.68 -12.32 -7.78
C LEU A 2 -28.91 -10.81 -7.92
N TRP A 3 -29.80 -10.38 -8.81
CA TRP A 3 -30.12 -8.96 -8.96
C TRP A 3 -30.78 -8.35 -7.73
N LEU A 4 -31.63 -9.12 -7.02
CA LEU A 4 -32.25 -8.68 -5.78
C LEU A 4 -31.23 -8.53 -4.65
N SER A 5 -30.29 -9.46 -4.51
CA SER A 5 -29.21 -9.34 -3.51
C SER A 5 -28.27 -8.18 -3.80
N LEU A 6 -27.95 -7.94 -5.08
CA LEU A 6 -27.15 -6.78 -5.48
C LEU A 6 -27.89 -5.46 -5.20
N ALA A 7 -29.17 -5.36 -5.59
CA ALA A 7 -29.98 -4.19 -5.33
C ALA A 7 -30.13 -3.90 -3.84
N PHE A 8 -30.32 -4.94 -3.02
CA PHE A 8 -30.38 -4.82 -1.57
C PHE A 8 -29.05 -4.30 -0.99
N GLY A 9 -27.91 -4.86 -1.42
CA GLY A 9 -26.59 -4.40 -0.98
C GLY A 9 -26.33 -2.93 -1.33
N ILE A 10 -26.68 -2.51 -2.56
CA ILE A 10 -26.55 -1.11 -2.99
C ILE A 10 -27.49 -0.22 -2.17
N LEU A 11 -28.73 -0.63 -1.92
CA LEU A 11 -29.68 0.14 -1.11
C LEU A 11 -29.13 0.37 0.31
N VAL A 12 -28.66 -0.69 0.97
CA VAL A 12 -28.08 -0.61 2.31
C VAL A 12 -26.87 0.34 2.33
N LEU A 13 -25.99 0.24 1.32
CA LEU A 13 -24.85 1.14 1.20
C LEU A 13 -25.27 2.60 1.02
N ILE A 14 -26.24 2.87 0.16
CA ILE A 14 -26.77 4.24 -0.05
C ILE A 14 -27.37 4.78 1.25
N VAL A 15 -28.20 3.98 1.94
CA VAL A 15 -28.80 4.38 3.22
C VAL A 15 -27.72 4.70 4.24
N LEU A 16 -26.68 3.85 4.38
CA LEU A 16 -25.56 4.06 5.28
C LEU A 16 -24.82 5.38 4.96
N ILE A 17 -24.50 5.62 3.69
CA ILE A 17 -23.81 6.85 3.28
C ILE A 17 -24.66 8.08 3.58
N VAL A 18 -25.95 8.05 3.22
CA VAL A 18 -26.87 9.18 3.40
C VAL A 18 -27.06 9.49 4.89
N THR A 19 -27.31 8.48 5.72
CA THR A 19 -27.49 8.68 7.16
C THR A 19 -26.21 9.21 7.80
N THR A 20 -25.06 8.62 7.52
CA THR A 20 -23.78 9.08 8.04
C THR A 20 -23.47 10.52 7.62
N PHE A 21 -23.80 10.87 6.37
CA PHE A 21 -23.61 12.24 5.87
C PHE A 21 -24.53 13.25 6.56
N ILE A 22 -25.82 12.92 6.70
CA ILE A 22 -26.80 13.80 7.37
C ILE A 22 -26.40 14.02 8.84
N ASP A 23 -26.03 12.94 9.55
CA ASP A 23 -25.65 13.00 10.96
C ASP A 23 -24.30 13.71 11.16
N GLY A 24 -23.38 13.60 10.19
CA GLY A 24 -22.07 14.23 10.23
C GLY A 24 -22.07 15.71 9.81
N LEU A 25 -23.03 16.14 8.96
CA LEU A 25 -23.05 17.47 8.38
C LEU A 25 -23.03 18.61 9.41
N PRO A 26 -23.77 18.56 10.54
CA PRO A 26 -23.72 19.60 11.56
C PRO A 26 -22.35 19.77 12.23
N ARG A 27 -21.50 18.75 12.13
CA ARG A 27 -20.15 18.73 12.72
C ARG A 27 -19.04 19.04 11.71
N MET A 28 -19.37 19.33 10.45
CA MET A 28 -18.40 19.75 9.44
C MET A 28 -18.08 21.24 9.57
N ASP A 29 -17.56 21.60 10.74
CA ASP A 29 -17.13 22.95 11.09
C ASP A 29 -15.59 23.07 11.09
N LYS A 30 -15.09 24.29 11.31
CA LYS A 30 -13.65 24.52 11.41
C LYS A 30 -13.03 23.76 12.60
N ALA A 31 -13.75 23.57 13.68
CA ALA A 31 -13.31 22.89 14.89
C ALA A 31 -12.98 21.41 14.60
N LEU A 32 -13.73 20.76 13.71
CA LEU A 32 -13.44 19.38 13.27
C LEU A 32 -12.01 19.21 12.74
N PHE A 33 -11.51 20.18 11.99
CA PHE A 33 -10.17 20.09 11.36
C PHE A 33 -9.05 20.69 12.21
N THR A 34 -9.37 21.58 13.17
CA THR A 34 -8.36 22.30 13.96
C THR A 34 -8.19 21.75 15.35
N ASN A 35 -9.21 21.13 15.93
CA ASN A 35 -9.17 20.66 17.30
C ASN A 35 -8.69 19.20 17.39
N TYR A 36 -8.13 18.87 18.56
CA TYR A 36 -7.81 17.48 18.91
C TYR A 36 -9.04 16.74 19.42
N THR A 37 -8.97 15.41 19.47
CA THR A 37 -10.03 14.59 20.06
C THR A 37 -10.20 14.91 21.54
N SER A 38 -11.47 15.11 21.98
CA SER A 38 -11.82 15.31 23.38
C SER A 38 -12.88 14.27 23.79
N GLN A 39 -12.63 13.59 24.92
CA GLN A 39 -13.60 12.69 25.53
C GLN A 39 -14.45 13.41 26.59
N ILE A 40 -14.00 14.56 27.06
CA ILE A 40 -14.66 15.34 28.12
C ILE A 40 -15.73 16.26 27.53
N ASP A 41 -15.41 16.90 26.42
CA ASP A 41 -16.33 17.79 25.72
C ASP A 41 -16.45 17.38 24.24
N PRO A 42 -17.48 16.57 23.91
CA PRO A 42 -17.70 16.14 22.52
C PRO A 42 -18.02 17.30 21.57
N SER A 43 -18.52 18.42 22.07
CA SER A 43 -18.88 19.57 21.22
C SER A 43 -17.63 20.29 20.67
N SER A 44 -16.52 20.27 21.41
CA SER A 44 -15.24 20.86 21.00
C SER A 44 -14.28 19.85 20.37
N ALA A 45 -14.64 18.56 20.30
CA ALA A 45 -13.79 17.51 19.76
C ALA A 45 -13.56 17.67 18.26
N GLY A 46 -12.35 17.39 17.79
CA GLY A 46 -11.98 17.44 16.39
C GLY A 46 -11.23 16.19 15.93
N ALA A 47 -10.98 16.08 14.63
CA ALA A 47 -10.33 14.96 13.98
C ALA A 47 -8.86 15.23 13.60
N ARG A 48 -8.28 16.34 14.03
CA ARG A 48 -6.91 16.76 13.65
C ARG A 48 -5.87 15.68 13.92
N ALA A 49 -5.92 15.05 15.10
CA ALA A 49 -4.98 13.98 15.44
C ALA A 49 -5.11 12.77 14.52
N ALA A 50 -6.35 12.38 14.18
CA ALA A 50 -6.61 11.26 13.28
C ALA A 50 -6.14 11.56 11.85
N ILE A 51 -6.39 12.76 11.35
CA ILE A 51 -5.97 13.19 10.00
C ILE A 51 -4.43 13.19 9.90
N LEU A 52 -3.75 13.85 10.85
CA LEU A 52 -2.29 13.90 10.86
C LEU A 52 -1.67 12.51 11.08
N GLY A 53 -2.26 11.71 11.98
CA GLY A 53 -1.84 10.34 12.22
C GLY A 53 -1.91 9.49 10.95
N THR A 54 -3.03 9.55 10.22
CA THR A 54 -3.19 8.86 8.94
C THR A 54 -2.13 9.29 7.92
N LEU A 55 -1.89 10.60 7.78
CA LEU A 55 -0.88 11.11 6.84
C LEU A 55 0.52 10.60 7.18
N TRP A 56 0.90 10.62 8.47
CA TRP A 56 2.21 10.12 8.90
C TRP A 56 2.36 8.61 8.73
N VAL A 57 1.32 7.84 9.05
CA VAL A 57 1.33 6.38 8.87
C VAL A 57 1.45 6.03 7.39
N ILE A 58 0.66 6.67 6.52
CA ILE A 58 0.72 6.41 5.06
C ILE A 58 2.05 6.87 4.47
N ALA A 59 2.60 8.01 4.89
CA ALA A 59 3.92 8.44 4.45
C ALA A 59 5.01 7.42 4.84
N THR A 60 4.98 6.92 6.08
CA THR A 60 5.90 5.88 6.55
C THR A 60 5.73 4.58 5.75
N THR A 61 4.49 4.16 5.53
CA THR A 61 4.15 3.00 4.69
C THR A 61 4.72 3.14 3.28
N ALA A 62 4.53 4.30 2.65
CA ALA A 62 5.01 4.57 1.29
C ALA A 62 6.53 4.54 1.21
N VAL A 63 7.22 5.20 2.15
CA VAL A 63 8.70 5.24 2.21
C VAL A 63 9.30 3.85 2.40
N LEU A 64 8.63 2.96 3.12
CA LEU A 64 9.10 1.59 3.32
C LEU A 64 8.71 0.67 2.17
N ALA A 65 7.44 0.62 1.81
CA ALA A 65 6.92 -0.38 0.87
C ALA A 65 7.32 -0.10 -0.59
N ILE A 66 7.30 1.17 -1.03
CA ILE A 66 7.51 1.49 -2.45
C ILE A 66 8.96 1.19 -2.89
N PRO A 67 10.01 1.69 -2.22
CA PRO A 67 11.37 1.40 -2.66
C PRO A 67 11.72 -0.08 -2.58
N ILE A 68 11.32 -0.75 -1.49
CA ILE A 68 11.58 -2.19 -1.30
C ILE A 68 10.82 -3.00 -2.35
N GLY A 69 9.55 -2.68 -2.59
CA GLY A 69 8.72 -3.37 -3.57
C GLY A 69 9.23 -3.23 -5.00
N ILE A 70 9.62 -2.00 -5.40
CA ILE A 70 10.20 -1.74 -6.73
C ILE A 70 11.54 -2.46 -6.89
N ALA A 71 12.42 -2.41 -5.88
CA ALA A 71 13.71 -3.08 -5.93
C ALA A 71 13.56 -4.62 -6.02
N ALA A 72 12.66 -5.20 -5.23
CA ALA A 72 12.35 -6.62 -5.27
C ALA A 72 11.77 -7.05 -6.63
N ALA A 73 10.82 -6.28 -7.16
CA ALA A 73 10.22 -6.53 -8.46
C ALA A 73 11.25 -6.44 -9.61
N ALA A 74 12.09 -5.40 -9.59
CA ALA A 74 13.16 -5.22 -10.57
C ALA A 74 14.17 -6.38 -10.53
N TYR A 75 14.56 -6.81 -9.33
CA TYR A 75 15.42 -7.98 -9.18
C TYR A 75 14.79 -9.25 -9.75
N LEU A 76 13.53 -9.52 -9.40
CA LEU A 76 12.82 -10.73 -9.84
C LEU A 76 12.58 -10.74 -11.36
N GLU A 77 12.35 -9.59 -11.98
CA GLU A 77 11.99 -9.51 -13.40
C GLU A 77 13.21 -9.42 -14.32
N GLU A 78 14.25 -8.67 -13.91
CA GLU A 78 15.39 -8.35 -14.79
C GLU A 78 16.64 -9.19 -14.51
N PHE A 79 16.84 -9.62 -13.26
CA PHE A 79 18.09 -10.29 -12.86
C PHE A 79 17.93 -11.74 -12.44
N ALA A 80 16.74 -12.12 -11.96
CA ALA A 80 16.53 -13.46 -11.46
C ALA A 80 16.47 -14.47 -12.63
N SER A 81 17.31 -15.50 -12.58
CA SER A 81 17.19 -16.61 -13.52
C SER A 81 15.86 -17.36 -13.29
N LYS A 82 15.16 -17.70 -14.35
CA LYS A 82 13.94 -18.52 -14.31
C LYS A 82 14.14 -19.88 -13.64
N THR A 83 15.39 -20.37 -13.58
CA THR A 83 15.76 -21.63 -12.92
C THR A 83 16.28 -21.44 -11.50
N SER A 84 16.36 -20.20 -11.02
CA SER A 84 16.86 -19.89 -9.68
C SER A 84 15.88 -20.35 -8.60
N ARG A 85 16.32 -21.27 -7.73
CA ARG A 85 15.56 -21.70 -6.55
C ARG A 85 15.26 -20.53 -5.61
N PHE A 86 16.21 -19.60 -5.47
CA PHE A 86 16.01 -18.41 -4.63
C PHE A 86 14.90 -17.51 -5.16
N ALA A 87 14.88 -17.22 -6.46
CA ALA A 87 13.81 -16.44 -7.09
C ALA A 87 12.45 -17.11 -6.90
N HIS A 88 12.39 -18.43 -7.06
CA HIS A 88 11.15 -19.19 -6.84
C HIS A 88 10.67 -19.13 -5.38
N ILE A 89 11.59 -19.25 -4.40
CA ILE A 89 11.25 -19.10 -2.98
C ILE A 89 10.72 -17.70 -2.70
N VAL A 90 11.35 -16.65 -3.23
CA VAL A 90 10.88 -15.26 -3.04
C VAL A 90 9.50 -15.08 -3.65
N GLU A 91 9.26 -15.60 -4.85
CA GLU A 91 7.96 -15.52 -5.53
C GLU A 91 6.85 -16.23 -4.75
N LEU A 92 7.11 -17.43 -4.24
CA LEU A 92 6.18 -18.15 -3.36
C LEU A 92 5.90 -17.38 -2.07
N ASN A 93 6.92 -16.76 -1.47
CA ASN A 93 6.74 -15.95 -0.26
C ASN A 93 5.89 -14.70 -0.54
N VAL A 94 6.11 -14.00 -1.66
CA VAL A 94 5.28 -12.85 -2.07
C VAL A 94 3.82 -13.26 -2.23
N GLN A 95 3.54 -14.41 -2.85
CA GLN A 95 2.19 -14.95 -3.00
C GLN A 95 1.58 -15.33 -1.65
N ASN A 96 2.35 -16.00 -0.78
CA ASN A 96 1.91 -16.39 0.55
C ASN A 96 1.61 -15.18 1.44
N LEU A 97 2.46 -14.14 1.39
CA LEU A 97 2.23 -12.88 2.11
C LEU A 97 0.89 -12.24 1.72
N ALA A 98 0.52 -12.27 0.43
CA ALA A 98 -0.76 -11.73 -0.03
C ALA A 98 -1.98 -12.49 0.54
N ALA A 99 -1.82 -13.74 0.97
CA ALA A 99 -2.87 -14.57 1.54
C ALA A 99 -3.00 -14.45 3.08
N VAL A 100 -2.05 -13.79 3.75
CA VAL A 100 -2.07 -13.60 5.20
C VAL A 100 -3.19 -12.63 5.60
N PRO A 101 -4.03 -12.95 6.61
CA PRO A 101 -5.02 -12.02 7.14
C PRO A 101 -4.37 -10.73 7.66
N ALA A 102 -4.95 -9.57 7.31
CA ALA A 102 -4.39 -8.24 7.63
C ALA A 102 -4.06 -8.06 9.12
N ILE A 103 -4.91 -8.57 10.01
CA ILE A 103 -4.73 -8.48 11.47
C ILE A 103 -3.39 -9.07 11.95
N LEU A 104 -2.87 -10.10 11.28
CA LEU A 104 -1.60 -10.73 11.66
C LEU A 104 -0.41 -9.79 11.43
N TYR A 105 -0.46 -8.92 10.42
CA TYR A 105 0.57 -7.91 10.19
C TYR A 105 0.61 -6.89 11.31
N GLY A 106 -0.55 -6.46 11.82
CA GLY A 106 -0.63 -5.58 12.98
C GLY A 106 -0.06 -6.23 14.24
N MET A 107 -0.42 -7.49 14.51
CA MET A 107 0.11 -8.25 15.64
C MET A 107 1.63 -8.43 15.53
N LEU A 108 2.14 -8.77 14.35
CA LEU A 108 3.57 -8.95 14.11
C LEU A 108 4.34 -7.63 14.31
N ALA A 109 3.84 -6.54 13.75
CA ALA A 109 4.46 -5.22 13.90
C ALA A 109 4.45 -4.75 15.36
N ALA A 110 3.34 -4.98 16.09
CA ALA A 110 3.25 -4.68 17.51
C ALA A 110 4.23 -5.52 18.35
N ALA A 111 4.36 -6.81 18.05
CA ALA A 111 5.33 -7.68 18.72
C ALA A 111 6.78 -7.26 18.41
N ALA A 112 7.09 -6.94 17.17
CA ALA A 112 8.41 -6.45 16.76
C ALA A 112 8.76 -5.11 17.43
N ALA A 113 7.81 -4.17 17.49
CA ALA A 113 8.01 -2.90 18.20
C ALA A 113 8.38 -3.11 19.67
N LEU A 114 7.64 -3.99 20.37
CA LEU A 114 7.93 -4.31 21.76
C LEU A 114 9.31 -4.97 21.93
N ALA A 115 9.69 -5.86 21.03
CA ALA A 115 10.99 -6.55 21.11
C ALA A 115 12.18 -5.59 21.03
N ILE A 116 12.02 -4.44 20.36
CA ILE A 116 13.04 -3.39 20.26
C ILE A 116 12.81 -2.22 21.21
N GLY A 117 11.90 -2.37 22.19
CA GLY A 117 11.62 -1.37 23.21
C GLY A 117 10.80 -0.16 22.76
N LEU A 118 10.13 -0.24 21.60
CA LEU A 118 9.23 0.81 21.13
C LEU A 118 7.79 0.55 21.57
N PRO A 119 7.00 1.62 21.87
CA PRO A 119 5.58 1.49 22.12
C PRO A 119 4.84 0.93 20.88
N ARG A 120 3.82 0.09 21.12
CA ARG A 120 3.01 -0.51 20.03
C ARG A 120 2.24 0.52 19.21
N ASN A 121 1.77 1.58 19.87
CA ASN A 121 0.91 2.61 19.30
C ASN A 121 1.72 3.77 18.70
N THR A 122 2.72 3.44 17.89
CA THR A 122 3.54 4.43 17.18
C THR A 122 3.22 4.46 15.69
N VAL A 123 3.45 5.61 15.06
CA VAL A 123 3.36 5.77 13.61
C VAL A 123 4.25 4.74 12.88
N LEU A 124 5.43 4.46 13.45
CA LEU A 124 6.37 3.51 12.86
C LEU A 124 5.82 2.07 12.88
N ALA A 125 5.24 1.64 14.00
CA ALA A 125 4.64 0.31 14.11
C ALA A 125 3.49 0.13 13.12
N GLY A 126 2.56 1.11 13.06
CA GLY A 126 1.46 1.12 12.09
C GLY A 126 1.96 1.17 10.65
N GLY A 127 2.97 2.02 10.37
CA GLY A 127 3.57 2.13 9.04
C GLY A 127 4.25 0.84 8.57
N ILE A 128 4.94 0.12 9.46
CA ILE A 128 5.54 -1.20 9.17
C ILE A 128 4.45 -2.24 8.90
N ALA A 129 3.39 -2.28 9.74
CA ALA A 129 2.28 -3.22 9.54
C ALA A 129 1.64 -3.05 8.16
N LEU A 130 1.29 -1.82 7.78
CA LEU A 130 0.71 -1.51 6.49
C LEU A 130 1.70 -1.69 5.34
N ALA A 131 2.98 -1.40 5.54
CA ALA A 131 4.02 -1.64 4.53
C ALA A 131 4.13 -3.13 4.20
N LEU A 132 4.17 -4.01 5.20
CA LEU A 132 4.19 -5.46 4.99
C LEU A 132 2.92 -5.95 4.28
N LEU A 133 1.77 -5.39 4.62
CA LEU A 133 0.48 -5.72 4.01
C LEU A 133 0.46 -5.39 2.51
N ILE A 134 0.93 -4.20 2.11
CA ILE A 134 0.85 -3.76 0.70
C ILE A 134 2.06 -4.16 -0.13
N LEU A 135 3.16 -4.59 0.51
CA LEU A 135 4.40 -4.96 -0.18
C LEU A 135 4.20 -5.96 -1.33
N PRO A 136 3.44 -7.07 -1.15
CA PRO A 136 3.15 -8.00 -2.23
C PRO A 136 2.44 -7.33 -3.42
N VAL A 137 1.51 -6.42 -3.14
CA VAL A 137 0.75 -5.71 -4.18
C VAL A 137 1.67 -4.79 -4.98
N VAL A 138 2.56 -4.06 -4.31
CA VAL A 138 3.57 -3.20 -4.97
C VAL A 138 4.52 -4.02 -5.83
N ILE A 139 5.00 -5.18 -5.32
CA ILE A 139 5.89 -6.07 -6.07
C ILE A 139 5.20 -6.57 -7.35
N VAL A 140 3.99 -7.12 -7.23
CA VAL A 140 3.26 -7.67 -8.37
C VAL A 140 2.94 -6.59 -9.39
N ALA A 141 2.41 -5.45 -8.97
CA ALA A 141 2.08 -4.34 -9.87
C ALA A 141 3.33 -3.80 -10.59
N THR A 142 4.46 -3.70 -9.89
CA THR A 142 5.73 -3.26 -10.49
C THR A 142 6.25 -4.29 -11.49
N ARG A 143 6.16 -5.59 -11.20
CA ARG A 143 6.55 -6.65 -12.16
C ARG A 143 5.72 -6.57 -13.43
N GLU A 144 4.40 -6.43 -13.31
CA GLU A 144 3.52 -6.29 -14.48
C GLU A 144 3.83 -5.01 -15.28
N ALA A 145 4.13 -3.91 -14.61
CA ALA A 145 4.53 -2.68 -15.28
C ALA A 145 5.87 -2.83 -16.02
N LEU A 146 6.84 -3.53 -15.44
CA LEU A 146 8.11 -3.85 -16.10
C LEU A 146 7.92 -4.78 -17.29
N ARG A 147 7.05 -5.80 -17.20
CA ARG A 147 6.72 -6.73 -18.30
C ARG A 147 6.04 -6.04 -19.47
N ALA A 148 5.25 -5.01 -19.21
CA ALA A 148 4.57 -4.23 -20.22
C ALA A 148 5.54 -3.41 -21.11
N VAL A 149 6.78 -3.19 -20.68
CA VAL A 149 7.80 -2.49 -21.49
C VAL A 149 8.25 -3.40 -22.64
N PRO A 150 8.15 -2.95 -23.91
CA PRO A 150 8.55 -3.72 -25.07
C PRO A 150 9.98 -4.25 -24.99
N GLN A 151 10.17 -5.49 -25.42
CA GLN A 151 11.51 -6.12 -25.37
C GLN A 151 12.53 -5.47 -26.31
N GLU A 152 12.05 -4.83 -27.35
CA GLU A 152 12.88 -4.09 -28.33
C GLU A 152 13.67 -2.95 -27.65
N ILE A 153 13.07 -2.31 -26.66
CA ILE A 153 13.75 -1.25 -25.88
C ILE A 153 14.93 -1.83 -25.10
N ARG A 154 14.73 -2.99 -24.47
CA ARG A 154 15.80 -3.69 -23.72
C ARG A 154 16.90 -4.20 -24.65
N GLN A 155 16.51 -4.88 -25.71
CA GLN A 155 17.45 -5.43 -26.69
C GLN A 155 18.24 -4.33 -27.41
N GLY A 156 17.57 -3.24 -27.81
CA GLY A 156 18.22 -2.10 -28.42
C GLY A 156 19.27 -1.45 -27.52
N SER A 157 18.95 -1.27 -26.23
CA SER A 157 19.90 -0.73 -25.23
C SER A 157 21.13 -1.64 -25.06
N LEU A 158 20.91 -2.96 -24.94
CA LEU A 158 21.99 -3.94 -24.82
C LEU A 158 22.85 -4.01 -26.09
N ALA A 159 22.24 -3.90 -27.27
CA ALA A 159 22.95 -3.90 -28.56
C ALA A 159 23.87 -2.68 -28.71
N LEU A 160 23.54 -1.55 -28.06
CA LEU A 160 24.39 -0.36 -27.99
C LEU A 160 25.49 -0.46 -26.92
N GLY A 161 25.65 -1.62 -26.27
CA GLY A 161 26.70 -1.88 -25.27
C GLY A 161 26.37 -1.46 -23.84
N ALA A 162 25.10 -1.11 -23.54
CA ALA A 162 24.70 -0.83 -22.17
C ALA A 162 24.71 -2.12 -21.32
N SER A 163 25.09 -2.00 -20.06
CA SER A 163 24.97 -3.12 -19.13
C SER A 163 23.48 -3.36 -18.73
N PRO A 164 23.11 -4.57 -18.26
CA PRO A 164 21.74 -4.84 -17.80
C PRO A 164 21.24 -3.83 -16.75
N MET A 165 22.11 -3.41 -15.82
CA MET A 165 21.76 -2.39 -14.81
C MET A 165 21.55 -1.01 -15.43
N GLN A 166 22.35 -0.63 -16.42
CA GLN A 166 22.17 0.63 -17.15
C GLN A 166 20.87 0.62 -17.97
N THR A 167 20.57 -0.51 -18.62
CA THR A 167 19.31 -0.72 -19.34
C THR A 167 18.11 -0.59 -18.40
N LEU A 168 18.14 -1.25 -17.25
CA LEU A 168 17.08 -1.15 -16.24
C LEU A 168 16.88 0.31 -15.80
N GLN A 169 17.94 0.99 -15.37
CA GLN A 169 17.84 2.32 -14.77
C GLN A 169 17.48 3.43 -15.77
N ARG A 170 17.99 3.32 -17.01
CA ARG A 170 17.86 4.40 -18.00
C ARG A 170 16.75 4.21 -19.01
N GLN A 171 16.29 2.98 -19.19
CA GLN A 171 15.28 2.66 -20.20
C GLN A 171 14.05 1.98 -19.58
N THR A 172 14.21 0.80 -18.98
CA THR A 172 13.07 -0.04 -18.56
C THR A 172 12.30 0.60 -17.40
N LEU A 173 12.98 1.04 -16.33
CA LEU A 173 12.34 1.67 -15.17
C LEU A 173 11.62 2.98 -15.55
N PRO A 174 12.24 3.93 -16.26
CA PRO A 174 11.53 5.14 -16.70
C PRO A 174 10.32 4.86 -17.58
N ALA A 175 10.42 3.88 -18.48
CA ALA A 175 9.29 3.47 -19.33
C ALA A 175 8.15 2.82 -18.51
N ALA A 176 8.46 2.13 -17.43
CA ALA A 176 7.51 1.48 -16.55
C ALA A 176 6.87 2.41 -15.50
N VAL A 177 7.41 3.64 -15.28
CA VAL A 177 6.94 4.59 -14.25
C VAL A 177 5.43 4.78 -14.24
N PRO A 178 4.72 4.97 -15.37
CA PRO A 178 3.27 5.15 -15.35
C PRO A 178 2.53 3.96 -14.74
N GLY A 179 2.93 2.73 -15.10
CA GLY A 179 2.35 1.51 -14.54
C GLY A 179 2.69 1.32 -13.06
N ILE A 180 3.95 1.57 -12.67
CA ILE A 180 4.40 1.52 -11.28
C ILE A 180 3.63 2.55 -10.43
N ALA A 181 3.47 3.78 -10.91
CA ALA A 181 2.73 4.82 -10.22
C ALA A 181 1.26 4.42 -9.99
N THR A 182 0.60 3.89 -11.02
CA THR A 182 -0.78 3.41 -10.90
C THR A 182 -0.89 2.29 -9.85
N GLY A 183 -0.01 1.29 -9.91
CA GLY A 183 0.02 0.19 -8.96
C GLY A 183 0.29 0.63 -7.53
N THR A 184 1.22 1.55 -7.33
CA THR A 184 1.54 2.10 -6.00
C THR A 184 0.42 2.96 -5.43
N ILE A 185 -0.25 3.77 -6.25
CA ILE A 185 -1.44 4.54 -5.82
C ILE A 185 -2.55 3.59 -5.37
N LEU A 186 -2.82 2.53 -6.12
CA LEU A 186 -3.83 1.52 -5.73
C LEU A 186 -3.45 0.82 -4.42
N ALA A 187 -2.17 0.45 -4.25
CA ALA A 187 -1.68 -0.16 -3.02
C ALA A 187 -1.82 0.78 -1.80
N LEU A 188 -1.46 2.06 -1.95
CA LEU A 188 -1.61 3.06 -0.90
C LEU A 188 -3.08 3.36 -0.59
N SER A 189 -3.95 3.43 -1.60
CA SER A 189 -5.39 3.60 -1.40
C SER A 189 -5.99 2.45 -0.60
N ARG A 190 -5.53 1.21 -0.85
CA ARG A 190 -5.90 0.06 -0.03
C ARG A 190 -5.43 0.21 1.41
N ALA A 191 -4.17 0.63 1.63
CA ALA A 191 -3.63 0.85 2.97
C ALA A 191 -4.39 1.94 3.74
N MET A 192 -4.85 3.01 3.06
CA MET A 192 -5.65 4.06 3.68
C MET A 192 -7.02 3.59 4.16
N GLY A 193 -7.62 2.61 3.47
CA GLY A 193 -8.91 2.03 3.82
C GLY A 193 -8.83 0.85 4.80
N GLU A 194 -7.63 0.43 5.19
CA GLU A 194 -7.44 -0.73 6.05
C GLU A 194 -7.68 -0.37 7.51
N ALA A 195 -8.60 -1.09 8.15
CA ALA A 195 -8.99 -0.87 9.54
C ALA A 195 -8.56 -2.02 10.49
N ALA A 196 -7.98 -3.09 9.94
CA ALA A 196 -7.73 -4.31 10.72
C ALA A 196 -6.37 -4.37 11.44
N PRO A 197 -5.25 -3.88 10.89
CA PRO A 197 -3.95 -3.96 11.58
C PRO A 197 -3.76 -3.00 12.73
#